data_fc0ae60c353a20f2427d6638740dc8e1
#
_entry.id   fc0ae60c353a20f2427d6638740dc8e1
#
_cell.length_a   1.000
_cell.length_b   1.000
_cell.length_c   1.000
_cell.angle_alpha   90.00
_cell.angle_beta   90.00
_cell.angle_gamma   90.00
#
_symmetry.space_group_name_H-M   'P 1'
#
loop_
_entity.id
_entity.type
_entity.pdbx_description
1 polymer ?
#
loop_
_entity_poly.entity_id
_entity_poly.type
_entity_poly.pdbx_seq_one_letter_code
_entity_poly.pdbx_strand_id
1 'polypeptide(L)'
;MILNWLRDNQEYALIIVPVIAFLEAFVGIGIFVSGIILLSVCTLMYTEQIATLPQMLPLAFLGATMADHSGYYLGLWLGPRFHHTAFAIKRRKFIDKSENMIRRFGGFAIIFGRLMTAIRSLVPLLVGVSGMPRWKYTLLDLTACTVWTAGLGLLVVGIDNLIS
;
A
#
# COMPACT_ATOMS: atom_id res chain seq x y z
N MET A 1 21.11 12.61 16.91
CA MET A 1 22.02 11.57 16.39
C MET A 1 21.46 10.88 15.15
N ILE A 2 20.27 10.27 15.20
CA ILE A 2 19.65 9.59 14.04
C ILE A 2 19.33 10.57 12.90
N LEU A 3 18.75 11.73 13.19
CA LEU A 3 18.41 12.75 12.18
C LEU A 3 19.64 13.28 11.44
N ASN A 4 20.74 13.54 12.17
CA ASN A 4 22.00 13.99 11.53
C ASN A 4 22.56 12.91 10.62
N TRP A 5 22.52 11.64 11.07
CA TRP A 5 22.94 10.51 10.23
C TRP A 5 22.09 10.38 8.96
N LEU A 6 20.77 10.56 9.06
CA LEU A 6 19.86 10.54 7.90
C LEU A 6 20.12 11.70 6.93
N ARG A 7 20.47 12.89 7.44
CA ARG A 7 20.85 14.03 6.61
C ARG A 7 22.16 13.79 5.87
N ASP A 8 23.13 13.18 6.54
CA ASP A 8 24.43 12.87 5.94
C ASP A 8 24.35 11.69 4.95
N ASN A 9 23.29 10.87 5.05
CA ASN A 9 23.08 9.65 4.25
C ASN A 9 21.70 9.64 3.58
N GLN A 10 21.38 10.67 2.82
CA GLN A 10 20.06 10.84 2.17
C GLN A 10 19.66 9.66 1.28
N GLU A 11 20.62 9.01 0.61
CA GLU A 11 20.36 7.83 -0.22
C GLU A 11 19.77 6.68 0.59
N TYR A 12 20.32 6.42 1.77
CA TYR A 12 19.77 5.38 2.66
C TYR A 12 18.43 5.78 3.28
N ALA A 13 18.24 7.07 3.56
CA ALA A 13 16.97 7.59 4.04
C ALA A 13 15.85 7.36 2.99
N LEU A 14 16.13 7.60 1.72
CA LEU A 14 15.19 7.38 0.62
C LEU A 14 14.79 5.91 0.43
N ILE A 15 15.68 4.95 0.73
CA ILE A 15 15.37 3.50 0.66
C ILE A 15 14.32 3.09 1.70
N ILE A 16 14.24 3.79 2.82
CA ILE A 16 13.25 3.51 3.88
C ILE A 16 11.83 3.68 3.34
N VAL A 17 11.58 4.68 2.48
CA VAL A 17 10.26 4.99 1.94
C VAL A 17 9.64 3.82 1.17
N PRO A 18 10.28 3.26 0.11
CA PRO A 18 9.70 2.12 -0.62
C PRO A 18 9.62 0.85 0.23
N VAL A 19 10.53 0.64 1.17
CA VAL A 19 10.49 -0.52 2.08
C VAL A 19 9.26 -0.44 2.99
N ILE A 20 9.02 0.69 3.64
CA ILE A 20 7.84 0.86 4.49
C ILE A 20 6.56 0.78 3.64
N ALA A 21 6.52 1.45 2.48
CA ALA A 21 5.38 1.38 1.57
C ALA A 21 5.08 -0.06 1.12
N PHE A 22 6.12 -0.85 0.84
CA PHE A 22 5.99 -2.27 0.52
C PHE A 22 5.43 -3.07 1.70
N LEU A 23 6.02 -2.95 2.89
CA LEU A 23 5.57 -3.69 4.08
C LEU A 23 4.13 -3.35 4.46
N GLU A 24 3.76 -2.07 4.34
CA GLU A 24 2.41 -1.59 4.62
C GLU A 24 1.37 -2.12 3.63
N ALA A 25 1.72 -2.28 2.35
CA ALA A 25 0.83 -2.79 1.33
C ALA A 25 0.84 -4.32 1.24
N PHE A 26 1.91 -4.99 1.70
CA PHE A 26 2.07 -6.43 1.55
C PHE A 26 1.03 -7.24 2.32
N VAL A 27 0.52 -8.29 1.66
CA VAL A 27 -0.52 -9.18 2.20
C VAL A 27 -0.09 -9.82 3.52
N GLY A 28 -0.93 -9.68 4.53
CA GLY A 28 -0.68 -10.21 5.88
C GLY A 28 0.09 -9.26 6.77
N ILE A 29 1.19 -8.66 6.33
CA ILE A 29 1.98 -7.68 7.10
C ILE A 29 1.23 -6.35 7.18
N GLY A 30 0.65 -5.88 6.08
CA GLY A 30 -0.08 -4.62 6.00
C GLY A 30 -1.32 -4.50 6.91
N ILE A 31 -1.78 -5.63 7.49
CA ILE A 31 -2.84 -5.60 8.51
C ILE A 31 -2.29 -5.08 9.85
N PHE A 32 -0.99 -5.26 10.10
CA PHE A 32 -0.32 -4.86 11.34
C PHE A 32 0.43 -3.53 11.19
N VAL A 33 0.88 -3.21 9.98
CA VAL A 33 1.60 -1.96 9.68
C VAL A 33 0.58 -0.90 9.29
N SER A 34 0.45 0.12 10.13
CA SER A 34 -0.48 1.23 9.89
C SER A 34 0.10 2.23 8.88
N GLY A 35 -0.73 2.73 7.96
CA GLY A 35 -0.39 3.83 7.04
C GLY A 35 0.13 5.12 7.70
N ILE A 36 -0.10 5.24 9.00
CA ILE A 36 0.42 6.32 9.83
C ILE A 36 1.96 6.30 9.87
N ILE A 37 2.58 5.11 9.83
CA ILE A 37 4.05 4.98 9.91
C ILE A 37 4.70 5.61 8.67
N LEU A 38 4.21 5.27 7.46
CA LEU A 38 4.74 5.86 6.23
C LEU A 38 4.50 7.37 6.19
N LEU A 39 3.28 7.81 6.55
CA LEU A 39 2.95 9.23 6.61
C LEU A 39 3.88 9.97 7.59
N SER A 40 4.09 9.45 8.79
CA SER A 40 4.98 10.05 9.80
C SER A 40 6.43 10.15 9.31
N VAL A 41 6.95 9.09 8.68
CA VAL A 41 8.31 9.08 8.14
C VAL A 41 8.44 10.08 7.00
N CYS A 42 7.49 10.10 6.04
CA CYS A 42 7.52 11.05 4.93
C CYS A 42 7.39 12.52 5.43
N THR A 43 6.50 12.78 6.41
CA THR A 43 6.36 14.12 6.99
C THR A 43 7.65 14.54 7.68
N LEU A 44 8.23 13.68 8.52
CA LEU A 44 9.50 13.98 9.21
C LEU A 44 10.63 14.28 8.20
N MET A 45 10.77 13.46 7.15
CA MET A 45 11.81 13.66 6.14
C MET A 45 11.59 14.95 5.34
N TYR A 46 10.34 15.36 5.12
CA TYR A 46 9.99 16.58 4.42
C TYR A 46 10.25 17.82 5.30
N THR A 47 9.72 17.84 6.53
CA THR A 47 9.88 18.96 7.49
C THR A 47 11.34 19.20 7.86
N GLU A 48 12.12 18.12 8.06
CA GLU A 48 13.56 18.18 8.36
C GLU A 48 14.45 18.41 7.12
N GLN A 49 13.83 18.61 5.95
CA GLN A 49 14.51 18.86 4.67
C GLN A 49 15.53 17.76 4.27
N ILE A 50 15.29 16.53 4.73
CA ILE A 50 16.12 15.35 4.39
C ILE A 50 15.82 14.90 2.95
N ALA A 51 14.53 14.92 2.54
CA ALA A 51 14.10 14.53 1.22
C ALA A 51 12.92 15.38 0.72
N THR A 52 12.80 15.52 -0.59
CA THR A 52 11.73 16.27 -1.24
C THR A 52 10.57 15.33 -1.65
N LEU A 53 9.36 15.88 -1.79
CA LEU A 53 8.20 15.12 -2.28
C LEU A 53 8.45 14.42 -3.63
N PRO A 54 9.03 15.09 -4.65
CA PRO A 54 9.36 14.44 -5.93
C PRO A 54 10.30 13.24 -5.82
N GLN A 55 11.08 13.14 -4.75
CA GLN A 55 11.94 12.00 -4.47
C GLN A 55 11.18 10.87 -3.75
N MET A 56 10.39 11.22 -2.73
CA MET A 56 9.70 10.24 -1.88
C MET A 56 8.48 9.61 -2.55
N LEU A 57 7.65 10.41 -3.25
CA LEU A 57 6.38 9.91 -3.78
C LEU A 57 6.55 8.82 -4.85
N PRO A 58 7.47 8.94 -5.84
CA PRO A 58 7.71 7.84 -6.77
C PRO A 58 8.22 6.56 -6.09
N LEU A 59 9.03 6.69 -5.04
CA LEU A 59 9.53 5.55 -4.28
C LEU A 59 8.43 4.87 -3.47
N ALA A 60 7.55 5.65 -2.84
CA ALA A 60 6.36 5.12 -2.15
C ALA A 60 5.42 4.41 -3.15
N PHE A 61 5.20 5.00 -4.32
CA PHE A 61 4.41 4.41 -5.40
C PHE A 61 4.99 3.06 -5.84
N LEU A 62 6.30 2.99 -6.11
CA LEU A 62 6.98 1.76 -6.52
C LEU A 62 6.86 0.67 -5.44
N GLY A 63 7.18 1.00 -4.18
CA GLY A 63 7.09 0.05 -3.08
C GLY A 63 5.68 -0.54 -2.92
N ALA A 64 4.67 0.33 -2.97
CA ALA A 64 3.28 -0.08 -2.85
C ALA A 64 2.83 -0.94 -4.05
N THR A 65 3.15 -0.53 -5.28
CA THR A 65 2.80 -1.29 -6.50
C THR A 65 3.46 -2.67 -6.52
N MET A 66 4.73 -2.77 -6.10
CA MET A 66 5.42 -4.06 -5.99
C MET A 66 4.75 -4.99 -4.98
N ALA A 67 4.32 -4.47 -3.83
CA ALA A 67 3.61 -5.25 -2.82
C ALA A 67 2.26 -5.75 -3.33
N ASP A 68 1.48 -4.88 -3.99
CA ASP A 68 0.16 -5.20 -4.51
C ASP A 68 0.24 -6.25 -5.62
N HIS A 69 1.20 -6.12 -6.55
CA HIS A 69 1.43 -7.12 -7.59
C HIS A 69 1.89 -8.46 -6.99
N SER A 70 2.74 -8.43 -5.96
CA SER A 70 3.14 -9.65 -5.23
C SER A 70 1.93 -10.35 -4.61
N GLY A 71 1.03 -9.59 -3.98
CA GLY A 71 -0.23 -10.09 -3.43
C GLY A 71 -1.15 -10.67 -4.50
N TYR A 72 -1.30 -9.99 -5.63
CA TYR A 72 -2.10 -10.46 -6.76
C TYR A 72 -1.56 -11.77 -7.36
N TYR A 73 -0.26 -11.86 -7.60
CA TYR A 73 0.34 -13.10 -8.12
C TYR A 73 0.27 -14.26 -7.13
N LEU A 74 0.42 -13.97 -5.82
CA LEU A 74 0.18 -14.95 -4.77
C LEU A 74 -1.28 -15.45 -4.81
N GLY A 75 -2.23 -14.55 -5.00
CA GLY A 75 -3.65 -14.89 -5.16
C GLY A 75 -3.92 -15.77 -6.38
N LEU A 76 -3.33 -15.45 -7.54
CA LEU A 76 -3.41 -16.30 -8.74
C LEU A 76 -2.85 -17.69 -8.51
N TRP A 77 -1.73 -17.79 -7.80
CA TRP A 77 -1.07 -19.06 -7.49
C TRP A 77 -1.88 -19.93 -6.52
N LEU A 78 -2.44 -19.32 -5.47
CA LEU A 78 -3.27 -20.01 -4.49
C LEU A 78 -4.63 -20.41 -5.07
N GLY A 79 -5.22 -19.57 -5.92
CA GLY A 79 -6.53 -19.80 -6.51
C GLY A 79 -7.61 -20.11 -5.46
N PRO A 80 -8.59 -21.00 -5.79
CA PRO A 80 -9.66 -21.35 -4.85
C PRO A 80 -9.19 -22.03 -3.56
N ARG A 81 -7.98 -22.62 -3.55
CA ARG A 81 -7.40 -23.26 -2.36
C ARG A 81 -7.13 -22.25 -1.23
N PHE A 82 -7.06 -20.97 -1.55
CA PHE A 82 -6.88 -19.91 -0.57
C PHE A 82 -7.91 -19.99 0.59
N HIS A 83 -9.17 -20.27 0.29
CA HIS A 83 -10.25 -20.32 1.29
C HIS A 83 -10.08 -21.43 2.34
N HIS A 84 -9.26 -22.44 2.04
CA HIS A 84 -8.95 -23.54 2.96
C HIS A 84 -7.68 -23.29 3.78
N THR A 85 -7.01 -22.15 3.60
CA THR A 85 -5.83 -21.80 4.38
C THR A 85 -6.23 -21.38 5.81
N ALA A 86 -5.34 -21.66 6.79
CA ALA A 86 -5.54 -21.25 8.17
C ALA A 86 -5.71 -19.73 8.31
N PHE A 87 -5.05 -18.96 7.46
CA PHE A 87 -5.20 -17.51 7.40
C PHE A 87 -6.62 -17.09 6.98
N ALA A 88 -7.16 -17.69 5.92
CA ALA A 88 -8.49 -17.40 5.42
C ALA A 88 -9.57 -17.76 6.46
N ILE A 89 -9.45 -18.91 7.09
CA ILE A 89 -10.37 -19.36 8.13
C ILE A 89 -10.38 -18.38 9.32
N LYS A 90 -9.19 -17.97 9.79
CA LYS A 90 -9.04 -17.04 10.92
C LYS A 90 -9.56 -15.63 10.61
N ARG A 91 -9.50 -15.20 9.35
CA ARG A 91 -9.88 -13.84 8.90
C ARG A 91 -11.14 -13.83 8.03
N ARG A 92 -11.99 -14.84 8.14
CA ARG A 92 -13.17 -15.05 7.28
C ARG A 92 -14.05 -13.81 7.14
N LYS A 93 -14.37 -13.11 8.23
CA LYS A 93 -15.18 -11.87 8.18
C LYS A 93 -14.58 -10.77 7.28
N PHE A 94 -13.25 -10.62 7.30
CA PHE A 94 -12.57 -9.64 6.46
C PHE A 94 -12.56 -10.06 4.99
N ILE A 95 -12.35 -11.36 4.74
CA ILE A 95 -12.34 -11.93 3.40
C ILE A 95 -13.72 -11.82 2.77
N ASP A 96 -14.79 -12.24 3.48
CA ASP A 96 -16.17 -12.13 3.02
C ASP A 96 -16.55 -10.68 2.70
N LYS A 97 -16.10 -9.72 3.53
CA LYS A 97 -16.31 -8.28 3.27
C LYS A 97 -15.61 -7.81 2.01
N SER A 98 -14.35 -8.21 1.81
CA SER A 98 -13.57 -7.86 0.62
C SER A 98 -14.14 -8.47 -0.65
N GLU A 99 -14.57 -9.73 -0.60
CA GLU A 99 -15.21 -10.41 -1.73
C GLU A 99 -16.56 -9.80 -2.09
N ASN A 100 -17.37 -9.43 -1.11
CA ASN A 100 -18.62 -8.72 -1.34
C ASN A 100 -18.37 -7.36 -2.00
N MET A 101 -17.29 -6.67 -1.61
CA MET A 101 -16.88 -5.42 -2.24
C MET A 101 -16.44 -5.65 -3.69
N ILE A 102 -15.64 -6.68 -3.96
CA ILE A 102 -15.20 -7.04 -5.33
C ILE A 102 -16.43 -7.42 -6.18
N ARG A 103 -17.37 -8.19 -5.65
CA ARG A 103 -18.62 -8.55 -6.33
C ARG A 103 -19.49 -7.34 -6.65
N ARG A 104 -19.60 -6.39 -5.72
CA ARG A 104 -20.47 -5.22 -5.84
C ARG A 104 -19.90 -4.15 -6.76
N PHE A 105 -18.60 -3.90 -6.66
CA PHE A 105 -17.92 -2.79 -7.37
C PHE A 105 -17.02 -3.27 -8.50
N GLY A 106 -16.88 -4.58 -8.72
CA GLY A 106 -16.02 -5.13 -9.77
C GLY A 106 -14.58 -4.62 -9.66
N GLY A 107 -14.02 -4.16 -10.79
CA GLY A 107 -12.66 -3.62 -10.83
C GLY A 107 -12.45 -2.37 -9.97
N PHE A 108 -13.48 -1.56 -9.76
CA PHE A 108 -13.40 -0.38 -8.87
C PHE A 108 -13.17 -0.75 -7.40
N ALA A 109 -13.42 -2.01 -7.01
CA ALA A 109 -13.11 -2.50 -5.67
C ALA A 109 -11.61 -2.36 -5.33
N ILE A 110 -10.73 -2.37 -6.32
CA ILE A 110 -9.29 -2.16 -6.14
C ILE A 110 -9.04 -0.73 -5.64
N ILE A 111 -9.67 0.26 -6.28
CA ILE A 111 -9.52 1.67 -5.92
C ILE A 111 -10.12 1.94 -4.53
N PHE A 112 -11.37 1.52 -4.30
CA PHE A 112 -12.04 1.70 -3.01
C PHE A 112 -11.40 0.89 -1.89
N GLY A 113 -10.95 -0.33 -2.19
CA GLY A 113 -10.28 -1.20 -1.23
C GLY A 113 -8.97 -0.61 -0.73
N ARG A 114 -8.25 0.10 -1.60
CA ARG A 114 -7.00 0.77 -1.23
C ARG A 114 -7.22 1.94 -0.26
N LEU A 115 -8.36 2.61 -0.33
CA LEU A 115 -8.72 3.67 0.60
C LEU A 115 -9.15 3.13 1.97
N MET A 116 -9.55 1.86 2.04
CA MET A 116 -9.95 1.20 3.28
C MET A 116 -8.76 0.50 3.93
N THR A 117 -8.16 1.11 4.94
CA THR A 117 -6.94 0.65 5.62
C THR A 117 -6.97 -0.82 6.04
N ALA A 118 -8.12 -1.32 6.52
CA ALA A 118 -8.25 -2.70 7.02
C ALA A 118 -8.31 -3.76 5.91
N ILE A 119 -8.70 -3.41 4.69
CA ILE A 119 -8.98 -4.35 3.60
C ILE A 119 -7.93 -4.24 2.49
N ARG A 120 -7.24 -3.10 2.39
CA ARG A 120 -6.38 -2.77 1.24
C ARG A 120 -5.34 -3.84 0.91
N SER A 121 -4.69 -4.43 1.92
CA SER A 121 -3.67 -5.47 1.71
C SER A 121 -4.24 -6.81 1.26
N LEU A 122 -5.54 -7.05 1.46
CA LEU A 122 -6.21 -8.29 1.04
C LEU A 122 -6.82 -8.20 -0.36
N VAL A 123 -7.18 -7.00 -0.82
CA VAL A 123 -7.84 -6.81 -2.12
C VAL A 123 -7.00 -7.34 -3.29
N PRO A 124 -5.69 -7.04 -3.41
CA PRO A 124 -4.86 -7.61 -4.47
C PRO A 124 -4.88 -9.14 -4.49
N LEU A 125 -4.74 -9.76 -3.32
CA LEU A 125 -4.77 -11.21 -3.16
C LEU A 125 -6.10 -11.80 -3.64
N LEU A 126 -7.23 -11.25 -3.18
CA LEU A 126 -8.56 -11.76 -3.51
C LEU A 126 -8.94 -11.54 -4.97
N VAL A 127 -8.48 -10.43 -5.55
CA VAL A 127 -8.61 -10.18 -6.98
C VAL A 127 -7.80 -11.21 -7.78
N GLY A 128 -6.60 -11.57 -7.31
CA GLY A 128 -5.81 -12.67 -7.86
C GLY A 128 -6.53 -14.01 -7.75
N VAL A 129 -7.09 -14.35 -6.57
CA VAL A 129 -7.88 -15.57 -6.36
C VAL A 129 -9.10 -15.64 -7.29
N SER A 130 -9.73 -14.50 -7.58
CA SER A 130 -10.87 -14.41 -8.51
C SER A 130 -10.50 -14.63 -9.97
N GLY A 131 -9.20 -14.67 -10.32
CA GLY A 131 -8.72 -14.88 -11.68
C GLY A 131 -8.90 -13.67 -12.59
N MET A 132 -8.97 -12.45 -12.07
CA MET A 132 -9.06 -11.23 -12.90
C MET A 132 -7.88 -11.18 -13.89
N PRO A 133 -8.07 -10.80 -15.16
CA PRO A 133 -6.98 -10.64 -16.12
C PRO A 133 -5.91 -9.66 -15.65
N ARG A 134 -4.63 -10.02 -15.83
CA ARG A 134 -3.46 -9.24 -15.35
C ARG A 134 -3.49 -7.79 -15.81
N TRP A 135 -3.78 -7.55 -17.09
CA TRP A 135 -3.79 -6.20 -17.64
C TRP A 135 -4.84 -5.28 -17.00
N LYS A 136 -6.05 -5.84 -16.72
CA LYS A 136 -7.12 -5.10 -16.02
C LYS A 136 -6.70 -4.75 -14.60
N TYR A 137 -6.14 -5.74 -13.87
CA TYR A 137 -5.63 -5.53 -12.53
C TYR A 137 -4.57 -4.44 -12.52
N THR A 138 -3.53 -4.55 -13.37
CA THR A 138 -2.42 -3.60 -13.41
C THR A 138 -2.88 -2.17 -13.69
N LEU A 139 -3.80 -1.95 -14.66
CA LEU A 139 -4.33 -0.61 -14.94
C LEU A 139 -5.07 -0.01 -13.74
N LEU A 140 -5.92 -0.80 -13.09
CA LEU A 140 -6.69 -0.35 -11.93
C LEU A 140 -5.79 -0.12 -10.71
N ASP A 141 -4.80 -0.98 -10.51
CA ASP A 141 -3.85 -0.85 -9.42
C ASP A 141 -2.94 0.37 -9.58
N LEU A 142 -2.40 0.62 -10.77
CA LEU A 142 -1.61 1.82 -11.05
C LEU A 142 -2.42 3.10 -10.83
N THR A 143 -3.68 3.15 -11.26
CA THR A 143 -4.55 4.30 -10.98
C THR A 143 -4.82 4.47 -9.50
N ALA A 144 -5.09 3.39 -8.78
CA ALA A 144 -5.30 3.40 -7.34
C ALA A 144 -4.04 3.84 -6.56
N CYS A 145 -2.86 3.35 -6.97
CA CYS A 145 -1.57 3.75 -6.42
C CYS A 145 -1.30 5.23 -6.64
N THR A 146 -1.60 5.75 -7.85
CA THR A 146 -1.41 7.18 -8.17
C THR A 146 -2.28 8.06 -7.29
N VAL A 147 -3.58 7.74 -7.16
CA VAL A 147 -4.50 8.50 -6.30
C VAL A 147 -4.04 8.46 -4.84
N TRP A 148 -3.64 7.28 -4.35
CA TRP A 148 -3.15 7.13 -2.99
C TRP A 148 -1.86 7.91 -2.73
N THR A 149 -0.89 7.85 -3.66
CA THR A 149 0.39 8.57 -3.55
C THR A 149 0.17 10.09 -3.61
N ALA A 150 -0.73 10.57 -4.46
CA ALA A 150 -1.12 11.97 -4.48
C ALA A 150 -1.75 12.40 -3.14
N GLY A 151 -2.63 11.57 -2.58
CA GLY A 151 -3.20 11.77 -1.24
C GLY A 151 -2.14 11.82 -0.14
N LEU A 152 -1.15 10.92 -0.19
CA LEU A 152 -0.01 10.94 0.74
C LEU A 152 0.75 12.27 0.66
N GLY A 153 1.06 12.75 -0.54
CA GLY A 153 1.74 14.02 -0.76
C GLY A 153 0.95 15.21 -0.20
N LEU A 154 -0.36 15.24 -0.43
CA LEU A 154 -1.24 16.29 0.11
C LEU A 154 -1.27 16.28 1.66
N LEU A 155 -1.30 15.10 2.26
CA LEU A 155 -1.27 14.95 3.71
C LEU A 155 0.07 15.39 4.30
N VAL A 156 1.20 15.05 3.67
CA VAL A 156 2.53 15.50 4.13
C VAL A 156 2.62 17.01 4.14
N VAL A 157 2.22 17.69 3.04
CA VAL A 157 2.22 19.16 2.96
C VAL A 157 1.23 19.76 3.95
N GLY A 158 0.05 19.17 4.07
CA GLY A 158 -0.98 19.67 5.00
C GLY A 158 -0.51 19.63 6.46
N ILE A 159 0.15 18.55 6.86
CA ILE A 159 0.71 18.40 8.21
C ILE A 159 1.87 19.39 8.43
N ASP A 160 2.78 19.51 7.46
CA ASP A 160 3.91 20.44 7.53
C ASP A 160 3.41 21.87 7.76
N ASN A 161 2.41 22.34 6.98
CA ASN A 161 1.80 23.66 7.15
C ASN A 161 1.07 23.88 8.50
N LEU A 162 0.70 22.80 9.19
CA LEU A 162 0.08 22.90 10.52
C LEU A 162 1.10 22.96 11.66
N ILE A 163 2.32 22.48 11.41
CA ILE A 163 3.39 22.40 12.42
C ILE A 163 4.35 23.61 12.29
N SER A 164 4.48 24.20 11.09
CA SER A 164 5.28 25.39 10.78
C SER A 164 4.60 26.65 11.27
#